data_90ababc1fd8adc6c1fed31d07f2c2172
#
_entry.id   90ababc1fd8adc6c1fed31d07f2c2172
#
_cell.length_a   1.000
_cell.length_b   1.000
_cell.length_c   1.000
_cell.angle_alpha   90.00
_cell.angle_beta   90.00
_cell.angle_gamma   90.00
#
_symmetry.space_group_name_H-M   'P 1'
#
loop_
_entity.id
_entity.type
_entity.pdbx_description
1 polymer ?
#
loop_
_entity_poly.entity_id
_entity_poly.type
_entity_poly.pdbx_seq_one_letter_code
_entity_poly.pdbx_strand_id
1 'polypeptide(L)'
;MIYMTHCETLCTTEKTTYADIAFPQSVHIVKDTFKRAKSGLFYPPHKAFDKVILQKTIDYVVDNPVAGKTAFMFAAGSQGWMGTSGRYDRNVDAELHYKTKIPFLTLTNIYAGRIASMFHVHDHVSTDASACASSLKVLMDMQNLFWHYGFDRVIVLAGEDSVCVPSLEFFGDAKASIQLSEEPDRKPSAFDGVNTGFHVGQGAALAVFEKEHAGMSTPMTRFLGAYTAAENNTNPLGQRPDGEGYSKAIEGSLHVAGVRKENIKVVKAHGTGTDANNKAEKAALLRSLDTFVATSYKPRIGHTLSASGLLETGLLLNDMKRGIVPQILNRTEHDDVFLSYDAPAPRGPFLSLAAGMGNIYSAAIFSTEV
;
A
#
# COMPACT_ATOMS: atom_id res chain seq x y z
N MET A 1 -13.92 19.61 -5.43
CA MET A 1 -13.74 18.31 -4.71
C MET A 1 -12.63 17.49 -5.37
N ILE A 2 -12.06 16.51 -4.70
CA ILE A 2 -11.02 15.61 -5.25
C ILE A 2 -11.61 14.21 -5.33
N TYR A 3 -11.48 13.57 -6.47
CA TYR A 3 -11.99 12.24 -6.73
C TYR A 3 -10.88 11.31 -7.19
N MET A 4 -10.91 10.05 -6.74
CA MET A 4 -10.19 8.98 -7.39
C MET A 4 -11.05 8.51 -8.56
N THR A 5 -10.63 8.81 -9.77
CA THR A 5 -11.40 8.53 -10.98
C THR A 5 -11.00 7.22 -11.63
N HIS A 6 -9.80 6.75 -11.37
CA HIS A 6 -9.27 5.49 -11.87
C HIS A 6 -8.32 4.85 -10.86
N CYS A 7 -8.34 3.53 -10.75
CA CYS A 7 -7.36 2.77 -9.95
C CYS A 7 -7.24 1.34 -10.47
N GLU A 8 -6.05 1.00 -10.91
CA GLU A 8 -5.67 -0.37 -11.24
C GLU A 8 -4.79 -0.96 -10.13
N THR A 9 -5.06 -2.19 -9.78
CA THR A 9 -4.31 -2.91 -8.73
C THR A 9 -3.80 -4.23 -9.28
N LEU A 10 -2.57 -4.57 -8.91
CA LEU A 10 -1.95 -5.86 -9.18
C LEU A 10 -1.30 -6.36 -7.90
N CYS A 11 -1.69 -7.52 -7.46
CA CYS A 11 -1.09 -8.16 -6.31
C CYS A 11 -0.99 -9.67 -6.52
N THR A 12 -0.18 -10.30 -5.71
CA THR A 12 -0.24 -11.74 -5.51
C THR A 12 -1.62 -12.11 -5.00
N THR A 13 -2.24 -13.14 -5.57
CA THR A 13 -3.58 -13.60 -5.20
C THR A 13 -3.51 -14.97 -4.55
N GLU A 14 -4.56 -15.37 -3.84
CA GLU A 14 -4.69 -16.72 -3.23
C GLU A 14 -4.44 -17.86 -4.22
N LYS A 15 -4.63 -17.64 -5.51
CA LYS A 15 -4.37 -18.64 -6.58
C LYS A 15 -2.93 -18.65 -7.09
N THR A 16 -2.22 -17.54 -6.95
CA THR A 16 -0.79 -17.41 -7.35
C THR A 16 0.14 -17.70 -6.20
N THR A 17 -0.44 -17.74 -5.21
CA THR A 17 -0.31 -18.17 -4.20
C THR A 17 0.30 -18.03 -2.88
N TYR A 18 -0.47 -17.97 -1.92
CA TYR A 18 0.04 -18.37 -0.65
C TYR A 18 0.79 -19.71 -0.69
N ALA A 19 0.38 -20.68 -1.51
CA ALA A 19 1.15 -21.88 -1.76
C ALA A 19 2.42 -21.62 -2.59
N ASP A 20 2.43 -20.64 -3.49
CA ASP A 20 3.55 -20.33 -4.38
C ASP A 20 4.47 -19.22 -3.80
N ILE A 21 3.96 -18.36 -2.90
CA ILE A 21 4.74 -17.41 -2.09
C ILE A 21 5.11 -18.01 -0.74
N ALA A 22 4.24 -18.89 -0.25
CA ALA A 22 4.50 -19.66 0.93
C ALA A 22 5.44 -20.81 0.59
N PHE A 23 6.76 -20.57 0.61
CA PHE A 23 7.78 -21.53 0.95
C PHE A 23 7.63 -22.98 0.52
N PRO A 24 8.50 -23.64 0.12
CA PRO A 24 9.83 -23.46 -0.45
C PRO A 24 9.78 -22.85 -1.84
N GLN A 25 8.61 -22.48 -2.32
CA GLN A 25 8.36 -21.89 -3.64
C GLN A 25 8.71 -20.41 -3.68
N SER A 26 8.77 -19.70 -2.55
CA SER A 26 9.35 -18.37 -2.48
C SER A 26 10.78 -18.34 -3.03
N VAL A 27 11.53 -19.42 -2.88
CA VAL A 27 12.84 -19.56 -3.54
C VAL A 27 12.71 -19.62 -5.07
N HIS A 28 11.65 -20.20 -5.61
CA HIS A 28 11.37 -20.19 -7.04
C HIS A 28 10.86 -18.83 -7.53
N ILE A 29 9.98 -18.18 -6.77
CA ILE A 29 9.54 -16.83 -7.06
C ILE A 29 10.70 -15.85 -6.97
N VAL A 30 11.54 -15.94 -5.95
CA VAL A 30 12.77 -15.18 -5.83
C VAL A 30 13.69 -15.44 -7.03
N LYS A 31 13.90 -16.69 -7.45
CA LYS A 31 14.67 -17.04 -8.65
C LYS A 31 14.06 -16.47 -9.93
N ASP A 32 12.75 -16.50 -10.07
CA ASP A 32 12.04 -15.95 -11.23
C ASP A 32 12.05 -14.43 -11.23
N THR A 33 11.88 -13.80 -10.07
CA THR A 33 12.02 -12.36 -9.88
C THR A 33 13.44 -11.92 -10.27
N PHE A 34 14.47 -12.66 -9.88
CA PHE A 34 15.84 -12.40 -10.26
C PHE A 34 16.12 -12.59 -11.75
N LYS A 35 15.55 -13.60 -12.40
CA LYS A 35 15.68 -13.78 -13.85
C LYS A 35 15.06 -12.63 -14.63
N ARG A 36 13.92 -12.09 -14.15
CA ARG A 36 13.17 -11.02 -14.78
C ARG A 36 13.75 -9.64 -14.52
N ALA A 37 14.42 -9.43 -13.39
CA ALA A 37 15.09 -8.18 -13.04
C ALA A 37 16.27 -7.80 -13.97
N LYS A 38 16.61 -8.61 -14.98
CA LYS A 38 17.62 -8.28 -15.99
C LYS A 38 17.32 -7.03 -16.81
N SER A 39 16.08 -6.56 -16.83
CA SER A 39 15.66 -5.44 -17.66
C SER A 39 15.85 -4.05 -17.05
N GLY A 40 16.25 -3.93 -15.80
CA GLY A 40 16.46 -2.63 -15.14
C GLY A 40 15.19 -1.85 -14.85
N LEU A 41 14.01 -2.46 -15.05
CA LEU A 41 12.74 -1.93 -14.59
C LEU A 41 12.53 -2.34 -13.14
N PHE A 42 11.83 -1.48 -12.44
CA PHE A 42 11.43 -1.59 -11.06
C PHE A 42 10.60 -2.84 -10.74
N TYR A 43 9.63 -3.08 -11.56
CA TYR A 43 9.02 -4.38 -11.70
C TYR A 43 9.79 -5.12 -12.78
N PRO A 44 10.11 -6.40 -12.56
CA PRO A 44 10.41 -7.20 -13.72
C PRO A 44 9.31 -6.90 -14.73
N PRO A 45 9.59 -6.76 -16.04
CA PRO A 45 8.57 -6.55 -17.03
C PRO A 45 7.62 -7.73 -16.94
N HIS A 46 6.65 -7.60 -16.06
CA HIS A 46 5.59 -8.53 -15.91
C HIS A 46 4.56 -8.08 -16.93
N LYS A 47 4.26 -8.92 -17.91
CA LYS A 47 3.24 -8.61 -18.92
C LYS A 47 1.93 -8.12 -18.30
N ALA A 48 1.64 -8.53 -17.05
CA ALA A 48 0.50 -8.07 -16.29
C ALA A 48 0.67 -6.64 -15.76
N PHE A 49 1.86 -6.26 -15.25
CA PHE A 49 2.09 -4.86 -14.82
C PHE A 49 1.96 -3.91 -16.00
N ASP A 50 2.67 -4.19 -17.10
CA ASP A 50 2.64 -3.33 -18.29
C ASP A 50 1.22 -3.22 -18.86
N LYS A 51 0.49 -4.36 -19.00
CA LYS A 51 -0.84 -4.39 -19.62
C LYS A 51 -1.96 -3.96 -18.67
N VAL A 52 -1.93 -4.38 -17.40
CA VAL A 52 -3.03 -4.14 -16.44
C VAL A 52 -2.87 -2.81 -15.73
N ILE A 53 -1.66 -2.47 -15.32
CA ILE A 53 -1.42 -1.24 -14.56
C ILE A 53 -1.10 -0.06 -15.49
N LEU A 54 0.01 -0.12 -16.21
CA LEU A 54 0.47 1.02 -17.00
C LEU A 54 -0.43 1.30 -18.19
N GLN A 55 -0.66 0.32 -19.06
CA GLN A 55 -1.38 0.58 -20.31
C GLN A 55 -2.82 1.04 -20.07
N LYS A 56 -3.55 0.36 -19.22
CA LYS A 56 -4.94 0.77 -18.92
C LYS A 56 -5.02 2.17 -18.30
N THR A 57 -4.04 2.54 -17.45
CA THR A 57 -4.02 3.88 -16.87
C THR A 57 -3.59 4.92 -17.90
N ILE A 58 -2.66 4.60 -18.81
CA ILE A 58 -2.30 5.47 -19.93
C ILE A 58 -3.53 5.69 -20.82
N ASP A 59 -4.22 4.62 -21.22
CA ASP A 59 -5.43 4.70 -22.02
C ASP A 59 -6.49 5.57 -21.34
N TYR A 60 -6.70 5.36 -20.01
CA TYR A 60 -7.61 6.19 -19.23
C TYR A 60 -7.23 7.68 -19.28
N VAL A 61 -5.95 8.02 -19.07
CA VAL A 61 -5.46 9.41 -19.06
C VAL A 61 -5.60 10.05 -20.43
N VAL A 62 -5.36 9.31 -21.51
CA VAL A 62 -5.51 9.77 -22.90
C VAL A 62 -6.99 10.01 -23.25
N ASP A 63 -7.87 9.09 -22.86
CA ASP A 63 -9.31 9.18 -23.13
C ASP A 63 -10.02 10.26 -22.29
N ASN A 64 -9.42 10.68 -21.17
CA ASN A 64 -9.96 11.67 -20.24
C ASN A 64 -8.97 12.84 -20.06
N PRO A 65 -8.77 13.70 -21.07
CA PRO A 65 -7.82 14.81 -20.98
C PRO A 65 -8.27 15.86 -19.96
N VAL A 66 -7.31 16.44 -19.23
CA VAL A 66 -7.52 17.63 -18.40
C VAL A 66 -6.75 18.80 -18.99
N ALA A 67 -7.31 20.00 -18.88
CA ALA A 67 -6.69 21.20 -19.44
C ALA A 67 -5.58 21.81 -18.58
N GLY A 68 -5.49 21.39 -17.31
CA GLY A 68 -4.60 21.98 -16.33
C GLY A 68 -3.38 21.14 -16.00
N LYS A 69 -2.77 21.44 -14.85
CA LYS A 69 -1.52 20.82 -14.41
C LYS A 69 -1.71 19.36 -13.99
N THR A 70 -0.79 18.52 -14.40
CA THR A 70 -0.72 17.11 -14.01
C THR A 70 0.56 16.81 -13.25
N ALA A 71 0.44 16.14 -12.10
CA ALA A 71 1.57 15.62 -11.32
C ALA A 71 1.66 14.10 -11.41
N PHE A 72 2.87 13.58 -11.21
CA PHE A 72 3.12 12.17 -10.97
C PHE A 72 3.84 12.01 -9.63
N MET A 73 3.32 11.13 -8.78
CA MET A 73 3.89 10.83 -7.47
C MET A 73 4.12 9.34 -7.31
N PHE A 74 5.29 8.96 -6.81
CA PHE A 74 5.67 7.57 -6.66
C PHE A 74 5.97 7.23 -5.20
N ALA A 75 5.22 6.31 -4.65
CA ALA A 75 5.40 5.74 -3.32
C ALA A 75 6.14 4.40 -3.40
N ALA A 76 7.40 4.34 -2.93
CA ALA A 76 8.23 3.16 -2.96
C ALA A 76 9.19 3.13 -1.76
N GLY A 77 8.96 2.26 -0.82
CA GLY A 77 9.70 2.23 0.45
C GLY A 77 11.20 2.00 0.32
N SER A 78 11.59 0.82 -0.11
CA SER A 78 12.99 0.36 -0.10
C SER A 78 13.51 -0.08 -1.47
N GLN A 79 12.78 0.23 -2.49
CA GLN A 79 12.93 -0.32 -3.82
C GLN A 79 14.33 -0.28 -4.42
N GLY A 80 14.97 0.86 -4.36
CA GLY A 80 16.31 1.00 -4.91
C GLY A 80 17.29 0.02 -4.28
N TRP A 81 17.19 -0.16 -2.98
CA TRP A 81 18.08 -1.01 -2.21
C TRP A 81 17.76 -2.50 -2.39
N MET A 82 16.50 -2.91 -2.24
CA MET A 82 16.09 -4.32 -2.36
C MET A 82 16.27 -4.85 -3.78
N GLY A 83 15.88 -4.09 -4.79
CA GLY A 83 16.09 -4.47 -6.18
C GLY A 83 17.56 -4.61 -6.55
N THR A 84 18.45 -3.88 -5.86
CA THR A 84 19.90 -3.96 -6.06
C THR A 84 20.50 -5.15 -5.36
N SER A 85 20.21 -5.34 -4.06
CA SER A 85 20.74 -6.47 -3.29
C SER A 85 20.32 -7.80 -3.90
N GLY A 86 19.09 -7.93 -4.37
CA GLY A 86 18.65 -9.10 -5.12
C GLY A 86 19.41 -9.37 -6.42
N ARG A 87 20.14 -8.40 -6.97
CA ARG A 87 21.07 -8.60 -8.10
C ARG A 87 22.46 -9.03 -7.67
N TYR A 88 22.87 -8.67 -6.45
CA TYR A 88 24.17 -9.06 -5.91
C TYR A 88 24.18 -10.52 -5.46
N ASP A 89 23.12 -11.04 -4.88
CA ASP A 89 23.03 -12.42 -4.40
C ASP A 89 23.27 -13.49 -5.49
N ARG A 90 23.13 -13.12 -6.77
CA ARG A 90 23.38 -14.04 -7.89
C ARG A 90 24.84 -14.22 -8.26
N ASN A 91 25.71 -13.38 -7.73
CA ASN A 91 27.14 -13.33 -8.11
C ASN A 91 28.03 -13.32 -6.86
N VAL A 92 27.65 -14.07 -5.80
CA VAL A 92 28.46 -14.16 -4.59
C VAL A 92 29.89 -14.66 -4.88
N ASP A 93 30.06 -15.41 -5.98
CA ASP A 93 31.37 -15.90 -6.45
C ASP A 93 32.00 -15.09 -7.61
N ALA A 94 31.31 -14.06 -8.12
CA ALA A 94 31.83 -13.19 -9.15
C ALA A 94 32.33 -11.89 -8.54
N GLU A 95 33.58 -11.52 -8.80
CA GLU A 95 34.11 -10.20 -8.49
C GLU A 95 33.06 -9.12 -8.78
N LEU A 96 32.74 -8.33 -7.78
CA LEU A 96 31.76 -7.24 -7.84
C LEU A 96 32.16 -6.21 -8.90
N HIS A 97 31.89 -6.51 -10.15
CA HIS A 97 31.99 -5.52 -11.21
C HIS A 97 30.83 -4.54 -11.09
N TYR A 98 31.07 -3.47 -10.36
CA TYR A 98 30.19 -2.30 -10.33
C TYR A 98 30.08 -1.76 -11.76
N LYS A 99 29.00 -2.18 -12.47
CA LYS A 99 28.63 -1.45 -13.68
C LYS A 99 28.21 -0.06 -13.25
N THR A 100 28.88 0.97 -13.76
CA THR A 100 28.70 2.40 -13.43
C THR A 100 27.24 2.89 -13.43
N LYS A 101 26.33 2.15 -14.07
CA LYS A 101 24.88 2.47 -14.12
C LYS A 101 24.07 1.94 -12.93
N ILE A 102 24.58 1.00 -12.13
CA ILE A 102 23.79 0.38 -11.05
C ILE A 102 23.37 1.39 -9.97
N PRO A 103 24.23 2.27 -9.45
CA PRO A 103 23.83 3.27 -8.48
C PRO A 103 22.68 4.15 -8.97
N PHE A 104 22.71 4.55 -10.25
CA PHE A 104 21.62 5.35 -10.83
C PHE A 104 20.32 4.56 -10.99
N LEU A 105 20.39 3.25 -11.23
CA LEU A 105 19.21 2.40 -11.35
C LEU A 105 18.57 2.07 -10.00
N THR A 106 19.18 2.44 -8.88
CA THR A 106 18.63 2.23 -7.54
C THR A 106 17.90 3.45 -6.99
N LEU A 107 18.06 4.60 -7.62
CA LEU A 107 17.39 5.82 -7.20
C LEU A 107 15.91 5.80 -7.60
N THR A 108 15.04 5.93 -6.62
CA THR A 108 13.59 5.88 -6.79
C THR A 108 13.07 6.93 -7.78
N ASN A 109 13.68 8.12 -7.78
CA ASN A 109 13.33 9.22 -8.69
C ASN A 109 13.62 8.91 -10.17
N ILE A 110 14.57 8.04 -10.47
CA ILE A 110 14.83 7.61 -11.86
C ILE A 110 13.62 6.84 -12.43
N TYR A 111 13.02 5.98 -11.61
CA TYR A 111 11.82 5.26 -12.02
C TYR A 111 10.61 6.19 -12.12
N ALA A 112 10.44 7.08 -11.14
CA ALA A 112 9.39 8.07 -11.15
C ALA A 112 9.44 8.90 -12.43
N GLY A 113 10.61 9.44 -12.79
CA GLY A 113 10.78 10.23 -14.01
C GLY A 113 10.49 9.45 -15.30
N ARG A 114 10.93 8.18 -15.37
CA ARG A 114 10.65 7.32 -16.53
C ARG A 114 9.17 7.03 -16.71
N ILE A 115 8.47 6.69 -15.62
CA ILE A 115 7.04 6.39 -15.69
C ILE A 115 6.25 7.66 -15.94
N ALA A 116 6.59 8.77 -15.28
CA ALA A 116 5.98 10.07 -15.54
C ALA A 116 6.05 10.50 -17.00
N SER A 117 7.19 10.22 -17.68
CA SER A 117 7.36 10.54 -19.11
C SER A 117 6.42 9.71 -20.01
N MET A 118 6.00 8.51 -19.60
CA MET A 118 5.00 7.71 -20.33
C MET A 118 3.61 8.32 -20.28
N PHE A 119 3.32 9.12 -19.25
CA PHE A 119 2.09 9.89 -19.09
C PHE A 119 2.22 11.33 -19.61
N HIS A 120 3.35 11.68 -20.20
CA HIS A 120 3.66 13.07 -20.64
C HIS A 120 3.53 14.10 -19.52
N VAL A 121 3.84 13.73 -18.27
CA VAL A 121 3.80 14.64 -17.12
C VAL A 121 5.05 15.52 -17.12
N HIS A 122 4.85 16.84 -17.05
CA HIS A 122 5.92 17.84 -17.06
C HIS A 122 5.88 18.82 -15.87
N ASP A 123 4.73 18.92 -15.16
CA ASP A 123 4.55 19.96 -14.15
C ASP A 123 5.17 19.60 -12.80
N HIS A 124 5.06 18.33 -12.38
CA HIS A 124 5.61 17.88 -11.10
C HIS A 124 5.83 16.37 -11.06
N VAL A 125 6.98 15.97 -10.55
CA VAL A 125 7.30 14.55 -10.25
C VAL A 125 7.94 14.47 -8.87
N SER A 126 7.41 13.62 -8.02
CA SER A 126 7.97 13.39 -6.68
C SER A 126 7.98 11.92 -6.28
N THR A 127 8.75 11.62 -5.24
CA THR A 127 8.85 10.27 -4.65
C THR A 127 8.69 10.35 -3.13
N ASP A 128 8.08 9.32 -2.56
CA ASP A 128 7.99 9.11 -1.11
C ASP A 128 8.56 7.74 -0.72
N ALA A 129 9.30 7.70 0.37
CA ALA A 129 9.95 6.50 0.91
C ALA A 129 9.73 6.38 2.43
N SER A 130 8.48 6.40 2.86
CA SER A 130 8.04 6.25 4.25
C SER A 130 7.68 4.80 4.59
N ALA A 131 8.50 3.85 4.13
CA ALA A 131 8.30 2.41 4.31
C ALA A 131 6.85 1.99 3.96
N CYS A 132 6.20 1.18 4.81
CA CYS A 132 4.85 0.66 4.55
C CYS A 132 3.75 1.75 4.59
N ALA A 133 4.04 2.96 5.06
CA ALA A 133 3.10 4.09 5.08
C ALA A 133 3.14 4.93 3.79
N SER A 134 4.13 4.73 2.92
CA SER A 134 4.42 5.60 1.76
C SER A 134 3.20 5.91 0.91
N SER A 135 2.39 4.91 0.56
CA SER A 135 1.27 5.10 -0.37
C SER A 135 0.08 5.88 0.20
N LEU A 136 -0.10 5.92 1.50
CA LEU A 136 -1.09 6.83 2.11
C LEU A 136 -0.48 8.18 2.47
N LYS A 137 0.81 8.21 2.84
CA LYS A 137 1.50 9.48 3.08
C LYS A 137 1.55 10.34 1.82
N VAL A 138 1.82 9.75 0.66
CA VAL A 138 1.82 10.49 -0.60
C VAL A 138 0.47 11.14 -0.91
N LEU A 139 -0.66 10.60 -0.39
CA LEU A 139 -1.97 11.23 -0.54
C LEU A 139 -2.10 12.51 0.29
N MET A 140 -1.42 12.57 1.46
CA MET A 140 -1.35 13.82 2.22
C MET A 140 -0.54 14.89 1.45
N ASP A 141 0.54 14.50 0.78
CA ASP A 141 1.32 15.45 -0.03
C ASP A 141 0.55 15.83 -1.31
N MET A 142 -0.15 14.87 -1.92
CA MET A 142 -0.99 15.09 -3.10
C MET A 142 -2.09 16.13 -2.86
N GLN A 143 -2.77 16.09 -1.71
CA GLN A 143 -3.86 17.05 -1.42
C GLN A 143 -3.36 18.50 -1.45
N ASN A 144 -2.10 18.76 -1.06
CA ASN A 144 -1.49 20.09 -1.12
C ASN A 144 -1.31 20.57 -2.57
N LEU A 145 -1.02 19.65 -3.51
CA LEU A 145 -0.93 19.99 -4.92
C LEU A 145 -2.28 20.53 -5.44
N PHE A 146 -3.39 19.91 -5.05
CA PHE A 146 -4.72 20.38 -5.42
C PHE A 146 -5.12 21.67 -4.71
N TRP A 147 -4.88 21.77 -3.41
CA TRP A 147 -5.39 22.88 -2.59
C TRP A 147 -4.57 24.17 -2.74
N HIS A 148 -3.26 24.05 -2.87
CA HIS A 148 -2.36 25.20 -2.80
C HIS A 148 -1.62 25.49 -4.11
N TYR A 149 -1.43 24.48 -4.97
CA TYR A 149 -0.61 24.65 -6.19
C TYR A 149 -1.41 24.57 -7.49
N GLY A 150 -2.73 24.39 -7.41
CA GLY A 150 -3.63 24.47 -8.57
C GLY A 150 -3.45 23.34 -9.58
N PHE A 151 -3.15 22.12 -9.10
CA PHE A 151 -3.16 20.94 -9.96
C PHE A 151 -4.59 20.47 -10.20
N ASP A 152 -4.84 19.89 -11.37
CA ASP A 152 -6.13 19.35 -11.78
C ASP A 152 -6.12 17.82 -11.81
N ARG A 153 -4.94 17.23 -12.00
CA ARG A 153 -4.73 15.77 -11.95
C ARG A 153 -3.45 15.40 -11.20
N VAL A 154 -3.52 14.33 -10.42
CA VAL A 154 -2.34 13.68 -9.84
C VAL A 154 -2.43 12.19 -10.10
N ILE A 155 -1.39 11.62 -10.69
CA ILE A 155 -1.22 10.19 -10.92
C ILE A 155 -0.33 9.65 -9.83
N VAL A 156 -0.81 8.70 -9.04
CA VAL A 156 -0.08 8.10 -7.92
C VAL A 156 0.23 6.64 -8.24
N LEU A 157 1.49 6.31 -8.38
CA LEU A 157 1.97 4.94 -8.40
C LEU A 157 2.47 4.56 -7.00
N ALA A 158 1.96 3.45 -6.48
CA ALA A 158 2.50 2.80 -5.30
C ALA A 158 2.93 1.38 -5.67
N GLY A 159 4.14 1.00 -5.33
CA GLY A 159 4.61 -0.31 -5.73
C GLY A 159 5.98 -0.68 -5.18
N GLU A 160 6.19 -1.98 -5.00
CA GLU A 160 7.45 -2.51 -4.50
C GLU A 160 7.70 -3.95 -4.98
N ASP A 161 8.93 -4.24 -5.39
CA ASP A 161 9.43 -5.58 -5.67
C ASP A 161 10.00 -6.17 -4.37
N SER A 162 9.08 -6.54 -3.48
CA SER A 162 9.39 -6.88 -2.08
C SER A 162 9.71 -8.35 -1.85
N VAL A 163 9.36 -9.24 -2.78
CA VAL A 163 9.63 -10.67 -2.65
C VAL A 163 11.04 -10.99 -3.15
N CYS A 164 12.02 -10.75 -2.30
CA CYS A 164 13.45 -11.01 -2.56
C CYS A 164 14.12 -11.51 -1.27
N VAL A 165 15.27 -12.21 -1.41
CA VAL A 165 15.97 -12.81 -0.26
C VAL A 165 16.23 -11.80 0.86
N PRO A 166 16.81 -10.60 0.62
CA PRO A 166 17.08 -9.66 1.71
C PRO A 166 15.83 -9.21 2.46
N SER A 167 14.70 -9.08 1.76
CA SER A 167 13.43 -8.71 2.39
C SER A 167 12.89 -9.83 3.27
N LEU A 168 12.94 -11.06 2.77
CA LEU A 168 12.47 -12.24 3.50
C LEU A 168 13.32 -12.48 4.75
N GLU A 169 14.64 -12.39 4.65
CA GLU A 169 15.56 -12.50 5.78
C GLU A 169 15.33 -11.38 6.79
N PHE A 170 15.27 -10.12 6.35
CA PHE A 170 15.07 -8.97 7.22
C PHE A 170 13.78 -9.08 8.05
N PHE A 171 12.65 -9.40 7.42
CA PHE A 171 11.39 -9.53 8.15
C PHE A 171 11.31 -10.82 8.98
N GLY A 172 12.06 -11.85 8.60
CA GLY A 172 12.26 -13.05 9.38
C GLY A 172 13.02 -12.77 10.68
N ASP A 173 14.17 -12.16 10.58
CA ASP A 173 15.02 -11.80 11.73
C ASP A 173 14.29 -10.83 12.67
N ALA A 174 13.49 -9.92 12.12
CA ALA A 174 12.63 -9.02 12.89
C ALA A 174 11.43 -9.75 13.53
N LYS A 175 11.23 -11.04 13.29
CA LYS A 175 10.07 -11.85 13.74
C LYS A 175 8.73 -11.22 13.37
N ALA A 176 8.69 -10.51 12.28
CA ALA A 176 7.49 -9.86 11.75
C ALA A 176 6.80 -10.71 10.68
N SER A 177 7.57 -11.44 9.87
CA SER A 177 7.03 -12.40 8.91
C SER A 177 7.06 -13.83 9.45
N ILE A 178 6.12 -14.63 8.93
CA ILE A 178 6.04 -16.06 9.25
C ILE A 178 7.22 -16.78 8.61
N GLN A 179 7.94 -17.57 9.40
CA GLN A 179 9.04 -18.43 8.95
C GLN A 179 8.49 -19.85 8.73
N LEU A 180 8.10 -20.19 7.51
CA LEU A 180 7.49 -21.49 7.21
C LEU A 180 8.45 -22.66 7.31
N SER A 181 9.76 -22.43 7.33
CA SER A 181 10.74 -23.44 7.70
C SER A 181 10.59 -23.93 9.16
N GLU A 182 10.09 -23.05 10.03
CA GLU A 182 9.89 -23.33 11.44
C GLU A 182 8.42 -23.63 11.76
N GLU A 183 7.48 -23.01 11.04
CA GLU A 183 6.04 -23.07 11.28
C GLU A 183 5.26 -23.27 9.96
N PRO A 184 5.36 -24.46 9.31
CA PRO A 184 4.84 -24.68 7.95
C PRO A 184 3.31 -24.55 7.83
N ASP A 185 2.58 -24.78 8.91
CA ASP A 185 1.10 -24.72 8.93
C ASP A 185 0.54 -23.38 9.39
N ARG A 186 1.41 -22.44 9.77
CA ARG A 186 1.01 -21.15 10.29
C ARG A 186 0.45 -20.27 9.18
N LYS A 187 -0.76 -19.77 9.40
CA LYS A 187 -1.45 -18.86 8.48
C LYS A 187 -1.47 -17.45 9.03
N PRO A 188 -1.25 -16.43 8.19
CA PRO A 188 -1.35 -15.04 8.62
C PRO A 188 -2.79 -14.69 8.99
N SER A 189 -2.96 -13.97 10.08
CA SER A 189 -4.21 -13.35 10.50
C SER A 189 -3.90 -12.00 11.16
N ALA A 190 -4.90 -11.15 11.34
CA ALA A 190 -4.76 -9.90 12.04
C ALA A 190 -5.81 -9.77 13.14
N PHE A 191 -5.45 -9.10 14.24
CA PHE A 191 -6.32 -8.89 15.39
C PHE A 191 -6.85 -10.17 16.04
N ASP A 192 -6.19 -11.28 15.83
CA ASP A 192 -6.38 -12.52 16.56
C ASP A 192 -5.52 -12.48 17.85
N GLY A 193 -5.92 -13.18 18.90
CA GLY A 193 -5.20 -13.19 20.18
C GLY A 193 -3.80 -13.82 20.13
N VAL A 194 -3.42 -14.36 18.98
CA VAL A 194 -2.10 -14.91 18.71
C VAL A 194 -1.32 -14.04 17.74
N ASN A 195 -0.03 -13.90 17.99
CA ASN A 195 0.88 -13.27 17.01
C ASN A 195 1.03 -14.21 15.81
N THR A 196 0.45 -13.85 14.69
CA THR A 196 0.56 -14.64 13.47
C THR A 196 1.65 -14.13 12.53
N GLY A 197 1.99 -12.83 12.60
CA GLY A 197 2.83 -12.18 11.60
C GLY A 197 2.18 -12.12 10.22
N PHE A 198 2.98 -11.83 9.21
CA PHE A 198 2.51 -11.73 7.82
C PHE A 198 3.40 -12.53 6.87
N HIS A 199 2.91 -12.80 5.67
CA HIS A 199 3.77 -13.15 4.53
C HIS A 199 4.18 -11.88 3.79
N VAL A 200 5.43 -11.81 3.34
CA VAL A 200 5.86 -10.74 2.43
C VAL A 200 5.15 -10.94 1.10
N GLY A 201 4.39 -9.94 0.69
CA GLY A 201 3.67 -9.92 -0.59
C GLY A 201 4.31 -8.94 -1.56
N GLN A 202 3.91 -9.01 -2.82
CA GLN A 202 4.34 -8.11 -3.89
C GLN A 202 3.14 -7.53 -4.60
N GLY A 203 3.18 -6.25 -4.92
CA GLY A 203 2.08 -5.63 -5.61
C GLY A 203 2.31 -4.17 -6.00
N ALA A 204 1.37 -3.66 -6.78
CA ALA A 204 1.32 -2.27 -7.19
C ALA A 204 -0.11 -1.77 -7.28
N ALA A 205 -0.28 -0.46 -7.10
CA ALA A 205 -1.48 0.27 -7.42
C ALA A 205 -1.11 1.53 -8.19
N LEU A 206 -1.85 1.83 -9.23
CA LEU A 206 -1.72 3.06 -9.99
C LEU A 206 -3.09 3.73 -10.04
N ALA A 207 -3.22 4.87 -9.37
CA ALA A 207 -4.47 5.60 -9.23
C ALA A 207 -4.38 7.00 -9.85
N VAL A 208 -5.47 7.46 -10.42
CA VAL A 208 -5.64 8.81 -10.93
C VAL A 208 -6.60 9.56 -10.02
N PHE A 209 -6.15 10.70 -9.53
CA PHE A 209 -6.95 11.63 -8.75
C PHE A 209 -7.16 12.89 -9.57
N GLU A 210 -8.38 13.41 -9.54
CA GLU A 210 -8.77 14.58 -10.33
C GLU A 210 -9.59 15.54 -9.50
N LYS A 211 -9.39 16.82 -9.75
CA LYS A 211 -10.31 17.85 -9.31
C LYS A 211 -11.60 17.76 -10.12
N GLU A 212 -12.72 18.01 -9.49
CA GLU A 212 -14.01 18.02 -10.18
C GLU A 212 -13.98 18.97 -11.39
N HIS A 213 -14.37 18.47 -12.54
CA HIS A 213 -14.43 19.24 -13.79
C HIS A 213 -15.56 18.73 -14.70
N ALA A 214 -15.98 19.56 -15.63
CA ALA A 214 -16.99 19.18 -16.64
C ALA A 214 -16.43 18.06 -17.54
N GLY A 215 -17.22 17.01 -17.74
CA GLY A 215 -16.84 15.84 -18.53
C GLY A 215 -15.99 14.79 -17.78
N MET A 216 -15.81 14.96 -16.48
CA MET A 216 -15.15 13.92 -15.65
C MET A 216 -15.94 12.60 -15.76
N SER A 217 -15.23 11.49 -15.97
CA SER A 217 -15.84 10.16 -15.91
C SER A 217 -16.40 9.88 -14.50
N THR A 218 -17.36 8.94 -14.41
CA THR A 218 -17.93 8.56 -13.10
C THR A 218 -16.81 8.11 -12.16
N PRO A 219 -16.58 8.82 -11.04
CA PRO A 219 -15.48 8.52 -10.15
C PRO A 219 -15.69 7.20 -9.39
N MET A 220 -14.60 6.59 -8.98
CA MET A 220 -14.64 5.39 -8.14
C MET A 220 -15.01 5.73 -6.69
N THR A 221 -14.50 6.86 -6.19
CA THR A 221 -14.69 7.32 -4.83
C THR A 221 -14.30 8.79 -4.72
N ARG A 222 -14.84 9.48 -3.74
CA ARG A 222 -14.39 10.82 -3.36
C ARG A 222 -13.27 10.70 -2.33
N PHE A 223 -12.14 11.39 -2.56
CA PHE A 223 -11.08 11.56 -1.59
C PHE A 223 -11.40 12.76 -0.69
N LEU A 224 -11.47 12.56 0.61
CA LEU A 224 -11.86 13.58 1.57
C LEU A 224 -10.65 14.22 2.26
N GLY A 225 -9.60 13.45 2.52
CA GLY A 225 -8.38 13.96 3.13
C GLY A 225 -7.50 12.85 3.67
N ALA A 226 -6.23 13.19 3.90
CA ALA A 226 -5.26 12.31 4.52
C ALA A 226 -4.39 13.08 5.51
N TYR A 227 -3.89 12.35 6.50
CA TYR A 227 -2.96 12.88 7.49
C TYR A 227 -1.92 11.84 7.86
N THR A 228 -0.70 12.30 8.06
CA THR A 228 0.42 11.48 8.53
C THR A 228 0.95 12.02 9.84
N ALA A 229 1.08 11.14 10.82
CA ALA A 229 1.63 11.43 12.14
C ALA A 229 2.91 10.65 12.35
N ALA A 230 3.75 11.14 13.24
CA ALA A 230 4.88 10.43 13.80
C ALA A 230 4.61 10.09 15.27
N GLU A 231 5.16 8.98 15.73
CA GLU A 231 5.13 8.57 17.12
C GLU A 231 6.44 8.95 17.81
N ASN A 232 6.35 9.45 19.02
CA ASN A 232 7.54 9.68 19.85
C ASN A 232 8.01 8.36 20.46
N ASN A 233 8.78 7.61 19.70
CA ASN A 233 9.34 6.32 20.08
C ASN A 233 10.78 6.21 19.57
N THR A 234 11.72 5.93 20.47
CA THR A 234 13.14 5.78 20.10
C THR A 234 13.46 4.47 19.38
N ASN A 235 12.57 3.47 19.48
CA ASN A 235 12.69 2.23 18.73
C ASN A 235 12.00 2.38 17.36
N PRO A 236 12.74 2.46 16.26
CA PRO A 236 12.14 2.66 14.92
C PRO A 236 11.37 1.43 14.41
N LEU A 237 11.54 0.26 15.02
CA LEU A 237 10.83 -0.96 14.69
C LEU A 237 9.68 -1.27 15.65
N GLY A 238 9.62 -0.55 16.78
CA GLY A 238 8.58 -0.72 17.79
C GLY A 238 7.37 0.16 17.53
N GLN A 239 6.27 -0.22 18.15
CA GLN A 239 5.04 0.58 18.21
C GLN A 239 4.61 0.70 19.66
N ARG A 240 4.15 1.86 20.08
CA ARG A 240 3.61 2.04 21.43
C ARG A 240 2.29 1.28 21.58
N PRO A 241 2.13 0.47 22.63
CA PRO A 241 0.92 -0.34 22.81
C PRO A 241 -0.37 0.48 22.95
N ASP A 242 -0.27 1.75 23.32
CA ASP A 242 -1.40 2.68 23.40
C ASP A 242 -1.86 3.20 22.02
N GLY A 243 -1.09 2.94 20.95
CA GLY A 243 -1.43 3.32 19.59
C GLY A 243 -1.45 4.84 19.36
N GLU A 244 -0.65 5.62 20.06
CA GLU A 244 -0.64 7.09 19.95
C GLU A 244 -0.47 7.57 18.51
N GLY A 245 0.48 6.96 17.77
CA GLY A 245 0.75 7.32 16.38
C GLY A 245 -0.45 7.10 15.45
N TYR A 246 -1.13 5.96 15.60
CA TYR A 246 -2.37 5.68 14.87
C TYR A 246 -3.48 6.68 15.23
N SER A 247 -3.70 6.94 16.53
CA SER A 247 -4.73 7.87 16.96
C SER A 247 -4.52 9.27 16.39
N LYS A 248 -3.30 9.78 16.41
CA LYS A 248 -2.97 11.08 15.82
C LYS A 248 -3.23 11.11 14.31
N ALA A 249 -2.88 10.03 13.61
CA ALA A 249 -3.15 9.93 12.17
C ALA A 249 -4.66 9.90 11.88
N ILE A 250 -5.44 9.12 12.64
CA ILE A 250 -6.90 9.04 12.52
C ILE A 250 -7.55 10.41 12.81
N GLU A 251 -7.26 11.01 13.95
CA GLU A 251 -7.81 12.30 14.36
C GLU A 251 -7.46 13.42 13.39
N GLY A 252 -6.19 13.44 12.93
CA GLY A 252 -5.74 14.40 11.92
C GLY A 252 -6.47 14.22 10.60
N SER A 253 -6.68 12.99 10.14
CA SER A 253 -7.40 12.71 8.90
C SER A 253 -8.89 13.08 8.99
N LEU A 254 -9.54 12.82 10.13
CA LEU A 254 -10.91 13.23 10.40
C LEU A 254 -11.06 14.77 10.35
N HIS A 255 -10.12 15.48 10.99
CA HIS A 255 -10.09 16.94 10.99
C HIS A 255 -9.91 17.50 9.57
N VAL A 256 -8.93 17.01 8.83
CA VAL A 256 -8.65 17.45 7.45
C VAL A 256 -9.82 17.16 6.52
N ALA A 257 -10.44 15.99 6.64
CA ALA A 257 -11.59 15.57 5.84
C ALA A 257 -12.90 16.28 6.24
N GLY A 258 -12.96 16.93 7.39
CA GLY A 258 -14.20 17.48 7.93
C GLY A 258 -15.25 16.40 8.27
N VAL A 259 -14.80 15.19 8.59
CA VAL A 259 -15.68 14.05 8.86
C VAL A 259 -15.71 13.78 10.36
N ARG A 260 -16.93 13.61 10.90
CA ARG A 260 -17.09 13.20 12.30
C ARG A 260 -16.81 11.71 12.46
N LYS A 261 -16.21 11.30 13.58
CA LYS A 261 -15.82 9.92 13.86
C LYS A 261 -16.99 8.92 13.77
N GLU A 262 -18.22 9.36 14.13
CA GLU A 262 -19.43 8.54 14.07
C GLU A 262 -19.82 8.16 12.64
N ASN A 263 -19.34 8.90 11.64
CA ASN A 263 -19.64 8.65 10.24
C ASN A 263 -18.71 7.61 9.59
N ILE A 264 -17.59 7.27 10.23
CA ILE A 264 -16.71 6.20 9.76
C ILE A 264 -17.32 4.86 10.16
N LYS A 265 -17.77 4.08 9.18
CA LYS A 265 -18.38 2.77 9.40
C LYS A 265 -17.50 1.61 8.95
N VAL A 266 -16.52 1.86 8.10
CA VAL A 266 -15.59 0.85 7.60
C VAL A 266 -14.16 1.34 7.77
N VAL A 267 -13.30 0.44 8.23
CA VAL A 267 -11.85 0.65 8.35
C VAL A 267 -11.11 -0.41 7.55
N LYS A 268 -10.30 0.01 6.59
CA LYS A 268 -9.22 -0.81 6.05
C LYS A 268 -8.02 -0.65 6.97
N ALA A 269 -7.82 -1.60 7.84
CA ALA A 269 -6.75 -1.58 8.82
C ALA A 269 -5.37 -1.83 8.19
N HIS A 270 -4.30 -1.41 8.86
CA HIS A 270 -2.94 -1.83 8.51
C HIS A 270 -2.77 -3.34 8.72
N GLY A 271 -3.16 -3.86 9.87
CA GLY A 271 -3.45 -5.27 10.15
C GLY A 271 -2.36 -6.25 9.72
N THR A 272 -1.13 -6.11 10.25
CA THR A 272 0.00 -6.99 9.91
C THR A 272 -0.05 -8.36 10.61
N GLY A 273 -0.86 -8.51 11.66
CA GLY A 273 -0.88 -9.73 12.47
C GLY A 273 0.26 -9.86 13.48
N THR A 274 1.21 -8.92 13.51
CA THR A 274 2.23 -8.88 14.56
C THR A 274 1.63 -8.40 15.88
N ASP A 275 2.11 -8.93 17.01
CA ASP A 275 1.59 -8.60 18.34
C ASP A 275 1.63 -7.10 18.63
N ALA A 276 2.74 -6.43 18.31
CA ALA A 276 2.88 -4.99 18.52
C ALA A 276 1.83 -4.20 17.72
N ASN A 277 1.64 -4.55 16.43
CA ASN A 277 0.64 -3.87 15.60
C ASN A 277 -0.78 -4.16 16.05
N ASN A 278 -1.11 -5.43 16.32
CA ASN A 278 -2.45 -5.80 16.78
C ASN A 278 -2.87 -5.00 18.02
N LYS A 279 -1.97 -4.85 19.00
CA LYS A 279 -2.21 -4.08 20.23
C LYS A 279 -2.37 -2.59 19.95
N ALA A 280 -1.40 -1.99 19.25
CA ALA A 280 -1.35 -0.55 19.01
C ALA A 280 -2.53 -0.09 18.14
N GLU A 281 -2.77 -0.76 17.02
CA GLU A 281 -3.83 -0.39 16.09
C GLU A 281 -5.22 -0.62 16.67
N LYS A 282 -5.45 -1.77 17.36
CA LYS A 282 -6.71 -2.04 18.08
C LYS A 282 -7.00 -0.97 19.13
N ALA A 283 -6.02 -0.61 19.97
CA ALA A 283 -6.17 0.41 20.98
C ALA A 283 -6.55 1.78 20.39
N ALA A 284 -5.89 2.16 19.29
CA ALA A 284 -6.15 3.41 18.61
C ALA A 284 -7.55 3.45 17.98
N LEU A 285 -7.94 2.40 17.26
CA LEU A 285 -9.24 2.32 16.60
C LEU A 285 -10.40 2.41 17.61
N LEU A 286 -10.34 1.62 18.69
CA LEU A 286 -11.37 1.61 19.72
C LEU A 286 -11.47 2.93 20.50
N ARG A 287 -10.38 3.71 20.56
CA ARG A 287 -10.38 5.03 21.20
C ARG A 287 -10.89 6.12 20.26
N SER A 288 -10.51 6.08 18.98
CA SER A 288 -10.71 7.18 18.04
C SER A 288 -12.03 7.09 17.26
N LEU A 289 -12.68 5.93 17.21
CA LEU A 289 -13.92 5.70 16.48
C LEU A 289 -14.99 5.09 17.39
N ASP A 290 -16.28 5.31 17.05
CA ASP A 290 -17.39 4.86 17.90
C ASP A 290 -17.92 3.47 17.47
N THR A 291 -18.47 3.37 16.26
CA THR A 291 -19.07 2.12 15.75
C THR A 291 -18.62 1.89 14.32
N PHE A 292 -17.83 0.85 14.09
CA PHE A 292 -17.25 0.54 12.79
C PHE A 292 -17.00 -0.97 12.67
N VAL A 293 -16.78 -1.42 11.44
CA VAL A 293 -16.19 -2.72 11.15
C VAL A 293 -14.82 -2.55 10.51
N ALA A 294 -13.89 -3.45 10.82
CA ALA A 294 -12.52 -3.40 10.30
C ALA A 294 -12.16 -4.67 9.53
N THR A 295 -11.50 -4.48 8.40
CA THR A 295 -10.93 -5.55 7.57
C THR A 295 -9.44 -5.34 7.33
N SER A 296 -8.73 -6.40 6.95
CA SER A 296 -7.34 -6.38 6.52
C SER A 296 -7.12 -7.33 5.34
N TYR A 297 -6.38 -6.86 4.36
CA TYR A 297 -6.06 -7.64 3.15
C TYR A 297 -4.76 -8.44 3.26
N LYS A 298 -3.89 -8.13 4.22
CA LYS A 298 -2.58 -8.79 4.34
C LYS A 298 -2.66 -10.31 4.52
N PRO A 299 -3.65 -10.88 5.22
CA PRO A 299 -3.83 -12.32 5.23
C PRO A 299 -4.18 -12.94 3.87
N ARG A 300 -4.69 -12.13 2.91
CA ARG A 300 -5.08 -12.57 1.55
C ARG A 300 -3.96 -12.43 0.53
N ILE A 301 -3.21 -11.31 0.59
CA ILE A 301 -2.28 -10.92 -0.48
C ILE A 301 -0.84 -10.77 -0.01
N GLY A 302 -0.58 -11.02 1.27
CA GLY A 302 0.70 -10.69 1.90
C GLY A 302 0.88 -9.19 2.16
N HIS A 303 1.95 -8.84 2.84
CA HIS A 303 2.30 -7.44 3.07
C HIS A 303 3.10 -6.91 1.89
N THR A 304 2.48 -6.06 1.07
CA THR A 304 3.07 -5.46 -0.13
C THR A 304 3.85 -4.17 0.15
N LEU A 305 4.30 -4.00 1.39
CA LEU A 305 5.13 -2.91 1.92
C LEU A 305 4.57 -1.52 1.52
N SER A 306 5.37 -0.73 0.78
CA SER A 306 4.99 0.63 0.39
C SER A 306 3.68 0.73 -0.41
N ALA A 307 3.35 -0.31 -1.16
CA ALA A 307 2.12 -0.34 -1.95
C ALA A 307 0.86 -0.57 -1.11
N SER A 308 0.98 -1.18 0.08
CA SER A 308 -0.15 -1.78 0.80
C SER A 308 -1.29 -0.79 1.08
N GLY A 309 -1.00 0.45 1.43
CA GLY A 309 -2.02 1.44 1.73
C GLY A 309 -2.98 1.68 0.56
N LEU A 310 -2.46 2.10 -0.59
CA LEU A 310 -3.27 2.42 -1.78
C LEU A 310 -3.82 1.17 -2.46
N LEU A 311 -3.02 0.12 -2.57
CA LEU A 311 -3.42 -1.15 -3.17
C LEU A 311 -4.61 -1.77 -2.42
N GLU A 312 -4.50 -1.91 -1.12
CA GLU A 312 -5.56 -2.46 -0.28
C GLU A 312 -6.81 -1.57 -0.26
N THR A 313 -6.64 -0.23 -0.37
CA THR A 313 -7.77 0.71 -0.56
C THR A 313 -8.49 0.46 -1.87
N GLY A 314 -7.76 0.26 -2.96
CA GLY A 314 -8.35 -0.08 -4.27
C GLY A 314 -9.09 -1.42 -4.25
N LEU A 315 -8.54 -2.42 -3.56
CA LEU A 315 -9.21 -3.72 -3.37
C LEU A 315 -10.51 -3.57 -2.57
N LEU A 316 -10.48 -2.82 -1.45
CA LEU A 316 -11.67 -2.55 -0.64
C LEU A 316 -12.75 -1.84 -1.45
N LEU A 317 -12.40 -0.84 -2.26
CA LEU A 317 -13.35 -0.16 -3.14
C LEU A 317 -14.02 -1.12 -4.13
N ASN A 318 -13.26 -2.06 -4.69
CA ASN A 318 -13.81 -3.07 -5.58
C ASN A 318 -14.75 -4.04 -4.84
N ASP A 319 -14.45 -4.41 -3.61
CA ASP A 319 -15.31 -5.24 -2.78
C ASP A 319 -16.58 -4.48 -2.34
N MET A 320 -16.44 -3.21 -1.93
CA MET A 320 -17.59 -2.37 -1.57
C MET A 320 -18.52 -2.11 -2.75
N LYS A 321 -18.01 -1.99 -3.98
CA LYS A 321 -18.84 -1.96 -5.21
C LYS A 321 -19.65 -3.24 -5.41
N ARG A 322 -19.16 -4.37 -4.92
CA ARG A 322 -19.88 -5.66 -4.91
C ARG A 322 -20.82 -5.80 -3.71
N GLY A 323 -20.89 -4.78 -2.85
CA GLY A 323 -21.76 -4.73 -1.67
C GLY A 323 -21.21 -5.41 -0.44
N ILE A 324 -19.91 -5.72 -0.39
CA ILE A 324 -19.29 -6.43 0.74
C ILE A 324 -18.07 -5.69 1.32
N VAL A 325 -17.90 -5.83 2.64
CA VAL A 325 -16.63 -5.61 3.33
C VAL A 325 -16.09 -6.99 3.69
N PRO A 326 -14.96 -7.42 3.14
CA PRO A 326 -14.51 -8.80 3.32
C PRO A 326 -13.98 -9.06 4.72
N GLN A 327 -14.12 -10.29 5.16
CA GLN A 327 -13.54 -10.78 6.42
C GLN A 327 -12.01 -10.71 6.41
N ILE A 328 -11.41 -10.67 7.59
CA ILE A 328 -9.99 -10.93 7.80
C ILE A 328 -9.78 -12.43 7.74
N LEU A 329 -9.00 -12.90 6.76
CA LEU A 329 -8.78 -14.33 6.60
C LEU A 329 -8.07 -14.95 7.80
N ASN A 330 -8.38 -16.22 8.03
CA ASN A 330 -7.77 -17.07 9.07
C ASN A 330 -7.98 -16.55 10.50
N ARG A 331 -8.88 -15.58 10.70
CA ARG A 331 -9.21 -15.09 12.02
C ARG A 331 -10.09 -16.10 12.76
N THR A 332 -9.69 -16.44 13.99
CA THR A 332 -10.38 -17.41 14.85
C THR A 332 -11.23 -16.75 15.93
N GLU A 333 -10.86 -15.54 16.34
CA GLU A 333 -11.68 -14.75 17.27
C GLU A 333 -12.89 -14.14 16.56
N HIS A 334 -14.00 -14.11 17.26
CA HIS A 334 -15.24 -13.48 16.80
C HIS A 334 -15.55 -12.26 17.67
N ASP A 335 -15.59 -11.11 17.07
CA ASP A 335 -16.11 -9.87 17.65
C ASP A 335 -16.84 -9.04 16.58
N ASP A 336 -17.57 -8.04 17.01
CA ASP A 336 -18.39 -7.22 16.13
C ASP A 336 -17.58 -6.14 15.36
N VAL A 337 -16.31 -5.99 15.66
CA VAL A 337 -15.45 -4.93 15.11
C VAL A 337 -14.52 -5.46 14.03
N PHE A 338 -13.69 -6.45 14.37
CA PHE A 338 -12.73 -7.03 13.43
C PHE A 338 -13.36 -8.24 12.75
N LEU A 339 -13.64 -8.12 11.45
CA LEU A 339 -14.50 -9.08 10.74
C LEU A 339 -13.89 -10.47 10.62
N SER A 340 -14.61 -11.47 11.12
CA SER A 340 -14.34 -12.90 10.86
C SER A 340 -15.33 -13.50 9.82
N TYR A 341 -16.20 -12.69 9.25
CA TYR A 341 -17.15 -13.01 8.17
C TYR A 341 -17.33 -11.78 7.27
N ASP A 342 -17.79 -12.00 6.04
CA ASP A 342 -18.07 -10.90 5.13
C ASP A 342 -19.30 -10.11 5.61
N ALA A 343 -19.16 -8.78 5.67
CA ALA A 343 -20.24 -7.88 6.10
C ALA A 343 -20.80 -7.07 4.92
N PRO A 344 -22.06 -6.62 4.97
CA PRO A 344 -22.59 -5.69 3.99
C PRO A 344 -21.78 -4.38 3.96
N ALA A 345 -21.49 -3.87 2.77
CA ALA A 345 -20.80 -2.60 2.62
C ALA A 345 -21.77 -1.43 2.80
N PRO A 346 -21.61 -0.58 3.84
CA PRO A 346 -22.37 0.65 3.96
C PRO A 346 -21.91 1.69 2.94
N ARG A 347 -22.78 2.61 2.58
CA ARG A 347 -22.39 3.83 1.86
C ARG A 347 -21.82 4.87 2.83
N GLY A 348 -20.99 5.76 2.32
CA GLY A 348 -20.45 6.87 3.08
C GLY A 348 -18.94 6.81 3.27
N PRO A 349 -18.44 7.56 4.26
CA PRO A 349 -17.00 7.65 4.53
C PRO A 349 -16.41 6.35 5.10
N PHE A 350 -15.22 6.00 4.63
CA PHE A 350 -14.41 4.93 5.19
C PHE A 350 -12.96 5.37 5.38
N LEU A 351 -12.27 4.71 6.31
CA LEU A 351 -10.91 5.02 6.71
C LEU A 351 -9.94 3.95 6.18
N SER A 352 -8.83 4.36 5.62
CA SER A 352 -7.70 3.49 5.25
C SER A 352 -6.49 3.84 6.10
N LEU A 353 -5.85 2.83 6.72
CA LEU A 353 -4.69 2.98 7.58
C LEU A 353 -3.46 2.29 7.00
N ALA A 354 -2.30 2.88 7.26
CA ALA A 354 -0.99 2.29 7.03
C ALA A 354 0.00 2.76 8.09
N ALA A 355 0.90 1.87 8.49
CA ALA A 355 2.01 2.21 9.39
C ALA A 355 3.32 1.74 8.78
N GLY A 356 4.35 2.57 8.90
CA GLY A 356 5.69 2.30 8.41
C GLY A 356 6.69 2.22 9.54
N MET A 357 7.73 1.40 9.37
CA MET A 357 8.93 1.47 10.19
C MET A 357 9.47 2.90 10.20
N GLY A 358 10.10 3.32 11.28
CA GLY A 358 10.46 4.71 11.51
C GLY A 358 9.34 5.51 12.19
N ASN A 359 8.36 4.83 12.78
CA ASN A 359 7.29 5.44 13.58
C ASN A 359 6.39 6.40 12.78
N ILE A 360 6.09 6.05 11.52
CA ILE A 360 5.25 6.84 10.61
C ILE A 360 3.89 6.15 10.46
N TYR A 361 2.82 6.90 10.72
CA TYR A 361 1.44 6.43 10.66
C TYR A 361 0.64 7.31 9.72
N SER A 362 -0.03 6.72 8.75
CA SER A 362 -0.82 7.45 7.76
C SER A 362 -2.27 6.96 7.74
N ALA A 363 -3.18 7.92 7.64
CA ALA A 363 -4.60 7.69 7.54
C ALA A 363 -5.18 8.50 6.37
N ALA A 364 -6.05 7.88 5.60
CA ALA A 364 -6.76 8.54 4.49
C ALA A 364 -8.25 8.22 4.56
N ILE A 365 -9.10 9.22 4.32
CA ILE A 365 -10.55 9.07 4.31
C ILE A 365 -11.07 9.28 2.90
N PHE A 366 -11.89 8.34 2.49
CA PHE A 366 -12.60 8.31 1.22
C PHE A 366 -14.11 8.18 1.45
N SER A 367 -14.92 8.45 0.44
CA SER A 367 -16.37 8.23 0.51
C SER A 367 -16.88 7.54 -0.74
N THR A 368 -17.72 6.53 -0.57
CA THR A 368 -18.44 5.86 -1.67
C THR A 368 -19.62 6.68 -2.18
N GLU A 369 -19.95 7.77 -1.53
CA GLU A 369 -20.91 8.78 -2.01
C GLU A 369 -20.17 9.75 -2.93
N VAL A 370 -20.39 9.63 -4.21
CA VAL A 370 -19.77 10.39 -5.30
C VAL A 370 -20.80 11.24 -6.03
#